data_0e44349c4e22ce0b7054c7fd639d4850
#
_entry.id   0e44349c4e22ce0b7054c7fd639d4850
#
_cell.length_a   1.000
_cell.length_b   1.000
_cell.length_c   1.000
_cell.angle_alpha   90.00
_cell.angle_beta   90.00
_cell.angle_gamma   90.00
#
_symmetry.space_group_name_H-M   'P 1'
#
loop_
_entity.id
_entity.type
_entity.pdbx_description
1 polymer ?
#
loop_
_entity_poly.entity_id
_entity_poly.type
_entity_poly.pdbx_seq_one_letter_code
_entity_poly.pdbx_strand_id
1 'polypeptide(L)'
;YMPYTIELGRSFVTLEYQSTRRGAKSLFALDNLWDGLGALTVIKPNVKYFFGKMTMYPSYIRRGRDMILYFLKKHFDDKDNLILPLHPLKIETPEEELAALFCEDDFKKDYLILNREIRALGYNIPPLVNAYMSLSPTMKLFGTAINYGFGDVEETGILIAVDEILESKRVRHIDSVPYKHLTLPTNKNR
;
A
#
# COMPACT_ATOMS: atom_id res chain seq x y z
N TYR A 1 3.02 -15.05 12.74
CA TYR A 1 2.40 -14.22 11.70
C TYR A 1 1.70 -15.06 10.63
N MET A 2 2.42 -15.92 9.87
CA MET A 2 1.93 -16.64 8.67
C MET A 2 0.51 -17.25 8.76
N PRO A 3 0.12 -18.00 9.81
CA PRO A 3 -1.21 -18.60 9.89
C PRO A 3 -2.37 -17.60 9.99
N TYR A 4 -2.07 -16.35 10.33
CA TYR A 4 -3.03 -15.26 10.54
C TYR A 4 -2.93 -14.16 9.49
N THR A 5 -2.19 -14.40 8.41
CA THR A 5 -1.89 -13.41 7.37
C THR A 5 -2.58 -13.76 6.05
N ILE A 6 -3.20 -12.77 5.43
CA ILE A 6 -3.62 -12.84 4.01
C ILE A 6 -2.60 -12.07 3.19
N GLU A 7 -2.05 -12.72 2.15
CA GLU A 7 -1.24 -12.05 1.12
C GLU A 7 -2.16 -11.38 0.10
N LEU A 8 -1.95 -10.08 -0.08
CA LEU A 8 -2.65 -9.25 -1.06
C LEU A 8 -1.90 -9.32 -2.41
N GLY A 9 -1.94 -10.48 -3.05
CA GLY A 9 -1.28 -10.70 -4.32
C GLY A 9 -2.18 -10.43 -5.51
N ARG A 10 -1.60 -10.00 -6.65
CA ARG A 10 -2.27 -9.83 -7.95
C ARG A 10 -3.50 -8.92 -7.93
N SER A 11 -3.50 -7.93 -7.06
CA SER A 11 -4.57 -6.94 -6.99
C SER A 11 -4.36 -5.89 -8.08
N PHE A 12 -5.33 -5.73 -8.96
CA PHE A 12 -5.30 -4.70 -10.00
C PHE A 12 -6.71 -4.20 -10.32
N VAL A 13 -6.80 -2.97 -10.76
CA VAL A 13 -8.01 -2.40 -11.33
C VAL A 13 -7.93 -2.59 -12.85
N THR A 14 -8.96 -3.17 -13.47
CA THR A 14 -8.99 -3.37 -14.92
C THR A 14 -8.88 -2.04 -15.65
N LEU A 15 -8.24 -2.03 -16.82
CA LEU A 15 -7.97 -0.80 -17.60
C LEU A 15 -9.22 0.04 -17.84
N GLU A 16 -10.38 -0.60 -17.97
CA GLU A 16 -11.66 0.09 -18.15
C GLU A 16 -12.05 0.99 -16.98
N TYR A 17 -11.59 0.65 -15.76
CA TYR A 17 -11.88 1.38 -14.52
C TYR A 17 -10.69 2.22 -14.04
N GLN A 18 -9.56 2.23 -14.74
CA GLN A 18 -8.40 3.07 -14.40
C GLN A 18 -8.50 4.48 -15.02
N SER A 19 -9.35 4.67 -16.02
CA SER A 19 -9.41 5.91 -16.78
C SER A 19 -10.30 6.95 -16.09
N THR A 20 -9.74 8.13 -15.83
CA THR A 20 -10.49 9.32 -15.38
C THR A 20 -11.56 9.78 -16.39
N ARG A 21 -11.53 9.29 -17.63
CA ARG A 21 -12.50 9.61 -18.68
C ARG A 21 -13.88 9.00 -18.47
N ARG A 22 -14.03 8.00 -17.57
CA ARG A 22 -15.30 7.32 -17.28
C ARG A 22 -15.99 7.80 -15.99
N GLY A 23 -15.59 8.95 -15.44
CA GLY A 23 -16.27 9.62 -14.32
C GLY A 23 -16.15 8.89 -12.97
N ALA A 24 -17.16 9.06 -12.11
CA ALA A 24 -17.12 8.63 -10.71
C ALA A 24 -16.83 7.13 -10.48
N LYS A 25 -17.15 6.25 -11.45
CA LYS A 25 -16.93 4.80 -11.31
C LYS A 25 -15.48 4.41 -11.16
N SER A 26 -14.55 5.13 -11.79
CA SER A 26 -13.12 4.84 -11.70
C SER A 26 -12.51 5.30 -10.38
N LEU A 27 -13.09 6.33 -9.76
CA LEU A 27 -12.61 6.86 -8.48
C LEU A 27 -12.83 5.88 -7.33
N PHE A 28 -13.86 5.04 -7.40
CA PHE A 28 -14.23 4.11 -6.35
C PHE A 28 -13.72 2.67 -6.56
N ALA A 29 -13.05 2.40 -7.68
CA ALA A 29 -12.62 1.02 -7.97
C ALA A 29 -11.64 0.48 -6.91
N LEU A 30 -10.69 1.31 -6.46
CA LEU A 30 -9.76 0.93 -5.40
C LEU A 30 -10.46 0.85 -4.03
N ASP A 31 -11.41 1.73 -3.75
CA ASP A 31 -12.23 1.68 -2.53
C ASP A 31 -13.03 0.38 -2.43
N ASN A 32 -13.67 -0.04 -3.53
CA ASN A 32 -14.43 -1.30 -3.57
C ASN A 32 -13.54 -2.53 -3.32
N LEU A 33 -12.27 -2.47 -3.71
CA LEU A 33 -11.30 -3.51 -3.39
C LEU A 33 -11.07 -3.59 -1.87
N TRP A 34 -10.97 -2.45 -1.20
CA TRP A 34 -10.85 -2.38 0.26
C TRP A 34 -12.10 -2.88 0.98
N ASP A 35 -13.30 -2.63 0.45
CA ASP A 35 -14.54 -3.19 0.99
C ASP A 35 -14.53 -4.72 0.92
N GLY A 36 -14.01 -5.29 -0.18
CA GLY A 36 -13.83 -6.74 -0.31
C GLY A 36 -12.83 -7.32 0.72
N LEU A 37 -11.74 -6.62 1.02
CA LEU A 37 -10.77 -7.01 2.04
C LEU A 37 -11.37 -6.90 3.45
N GLY A 38 -12.14 -5.85 3.71
CA GLY A 38 -12.88 -5.70 4.96
C GLY A 38 -13.85 -6.85 5.19
N ALA A 39 -14.58 -7.27 4.15
CA ALA A 39 -15.45 -8.43 4.21
C ALA A 39 -14.71 -9.72 4.61
N LEU A 40 -13.49 -9.91 4.10
CA LEU A 40 -12.68 -11.09 4.45
C LEU A 40 -12.32 -11.15 5.94
N THR A 41 -12.11 -10.01 6.61
CA THR A 41 -11.80 -10.00 8.05
C THR A 41 -12.99 -10.45 8.90
N VAL A 42 -14.22 -10.22 8.43
CA VAL A 42 -15.44 -10.68 9.11
C VAL A 42 -15.71 -12.17 8.83
N ILE A 43 -15.52 -12.61 7.58
CA ILE A 43 -15.72 -14.01 7.19
C ILE A 43 -14.64 -14.91 7.82
N LYS A 44 -13.44 -14.38 8.02
CA LYS A 44 -12.28 -15.08 8.57
C LYS A 44 -11.72 -14.32 9.78
N PRO A 45 -12.38 -14.41 10.96
CA PRO A 45 -12.02 -13.61 12.15
C PRO A 45 -10.62 -13.94 12.71
N ASN A 46 -10.01 -15.03 12.28
CA ASN A 46 -8.63 -15.36 12.65
C ASN A 46 -7.57 -14.58 11.86
N VAL A 47 -7.96 -13.85 10.83
CA VAL A 47 -7.04 -12.99 10.05
C VAL A 47 -6.69 -11.77 10.89
N LYS A 48 -5.39 -11.59 11.12
CA LYS A 48 -4.85 -10.48 11.90
C LYS A 48 -3.97 -9.54 11.09
N TYR A 49 -3.49 -10.00 9.94
CA TYR A 49 -2.53 -9.25 9.14
C TYR A 49 -2.87 -9.32 7.66
N PHE A 50 -2.61 -8.22 6.98
CA PHE A 50 -2.51 -8.15 5.53
C PHE A 50 -1.05 -7.92 5.15
N PHE A 51 -0.49 -8.84 4.37
CA PHE A 51 0.81 -8.67 3.72
C PHE A 51 0.59 -8.27 2.28
N GLY A 52 1.19 -7.20 1.84
CA GLY A 52 1.05 -6.69 0.49
C GLY A 52 2.37 -6.22 -0.10
N LYS A 53 2.34 -5.91 -1.38
CA LYS A 53 3.46 -5.31 -2.09
C LYS A 53 3.02 -4.05 -2.82
N MET A 54 3.75 -2.97 -2.63
CA MET A 54 3.61 -1.75 -3.43
C MET A 54 4.56 -1.87 -4.62
N THR A 55 4.02 -1.73 -5.82
CA THR A 55 4.79 -1.85 -7.06
C THR A 55 5.00 -0.47 -7.66
N MET A 56 6.25 -0.14 -7.95
CA MET A 56 6.62 1.00 -8.79
C MET A 56 7.28 0.52 -10.07
N TYR A 57 6.92 1.16 -11.18
CA TYR A 57 7.48 0.81 -12.47
C TYR A 57 8.82 1.53 -12.71
N PRO A 58 9.78 0.90 -13.42
CA PRO A 58 11.05 1.54 -13.77
C PRO A 58 10.91 2.86 -14.54
N SER A 59 9.77 3.08 -15.19
CA SER A 59 9.43 4.33 -15.89
C SER A 59 9.07 5.49 -14.95
N TYR A 60 8.85 5.22 -13.66
CA TYR A 60 8.60 6.29 -12.69
C TYR A 60 9.90 7.07 -12.43
N ILE A 61 9.78 8.39 -12.31
CA ILE A 61 10.95 9.25 -12.15
C ILE A 61 11.78 8.88 -10.92
N ARG A 62 13.08 8.61 -11.12
CA ARG A 62 13.98 8.08 -10.08
C ARG A 62 14.00 8.90 -8.81
N ARG A 63 14.17 10.22 -8.93
CA ARG A 63 14.15 11.12 -7.78
C ARG A 63 12.83 11.04 -7.01
N GLY A 64 11.70 10.95 -7.72
CA GLY A 64 10.38 10.80 -7.08
C GLY A 64 10.24 9.46 -6.35
N ARG A 65 10.72 8.37 -6.96
CA ARG A 65 10.81 7.07 -6.33
C ARG A 65 11.62 7.12 -5.03
N ASP A 66 12.80 7.70 -5.09
CA ASP A 66 13.71 7.78 -3.93
C ASP A 66 13.11 8.57 -2.78
N MET A 67 12.43 9.69 -3.08
CA MET A 67 11.70 10.46 -2.08
C MET A 67 10.59 9.64 -1.42
N ILE A 68 9.82 8.87 -2.21
CA ILE A 68 8.77 8.00 -1.67
C ILE A 68 9.37 6.91 -0.78
N LEU A 69 10.42 6.22 -1.22
CA LEU A 69 11.04 5.14 -0.45
C LEU A 69 11.68 5.65 0.84
N TYR A 70 12.35 6.80 0.80
CA TYR A 70 12.92 7.42 1.98
C TYR A 70 11.84 7.82 2.99
N PHE A 71 10.78 8.49 2.53
CA PHE A 71 9.64 8.86 3.35
C PHE A 71 8.98 7.64 4.02
N LEU A 72 8.74 6.58 3.23
CA LEU A 72 8.16 5.35 3.74
C LEU A 72 9.05 4.69 4.78
N LYS A 73 10.36 4.62 4.53
CA LYS A 73 11.32 4.08 5.49
C LYS A 73 11.36 4.91 6.79
N LYS A 74 11.34 6.24 6.68
CA LYS A 74 11.36 7.12 7.86
C LYS A 74 10.16 6.88 8.77
N HIS A 75 8.96 6.72 8.20
CA HIS A 75 7.72 6.70 8.98
C HIS A 75 7.16 5.30 9.28
N PHE A 76 7.58 4.27 8.53
CA PHE A 76 6.98 2.94 8.60
C PHE A 76 8.01 1.80 8.71
N ASP A 77 9.27 2.11 8.96
CA ASP A 77 10.34 1.12 9.06
C ASP A 77 10.02 -0.02 10.05
N ASP A 78 10.20 -1.27 9.61
CA ASP A 78 10.02 -2.44 10.46
C ASP A 78 11.17 -2.59 11.45
N LYS A 79 10.97 -2.12 12.67
CA LYS A 79 11.95 -2.22 13.75
C LYS A 79 12.23 -3.66 14.21
N ASP A 80 11.33 -4.59 13.89
CA ASP A 80 11.44 -6.00 14.28
C ASP A 80 12.24 -6.83 13.26
N ASN A 81 12.56 -6.25 12.09
CA ASN A 81 13.27 -6.92 11.00
C ASN A 81 12.63 -8.27 10.59
N LEU A 82 11.31 -8.29 10.49
CA LEU A 82 10.54 -9.52 10.21
C LEU A 82 10.83 -10.08 8.81
N ILE A 83 11.04 -9.19 7.84
CA ILE A 83 11.34 -9.54 6.45
C ILE A 83 12.41 -8.59 5.92
N LEU A 84 13.45 -9.15 5.32
CA LEU A 84 14.50 -8.39 4.66
C LEU A 84 14.61 -8.82 3.21
N PRO A 85 14.70 -7.90 2.24
CA PRO A 85 14.95 -8.25 0.85
C PRO A 85 16.34 -8.84 0.68
N LEU A 86 16.46 -9.95 -0.06
CA LEU A 86 17.77 -10.58 -0.35
C LEU A 86 18.69 -9.65 -1.15
N HIS A 87 18.09 -8.89 -2.06
CA HIS A 87 18.79 -7.93 -2.91
C HIS A 87 18.07 -6.58 -2.81
N PRO A 88 18.37 -5.79 -1.76
CA PRO A 88 17.71 -4.52 -1.55
C PRO A 88 18.00 -3.52 -2.66
N LEU A 89 16.97 -2.82 -3.10
CA LEU A 89 17.11 -1.71 -4.03
C LEU A 89 17.90 -0.58 -3.37
N LYS A 90 18.90 -0.05 -4.09
CA LYS A 90 19.65 1.12 -3.64
C LYS A 90 18.92 2.39 -4.06
N ILE A 91 18.77 3.31 -3.12
CA ILE A 91 18.36 4.69 -3.38
C ILE A 91 19.53 5.40 -4.07
N GLU A 92 19.25 6.11 -5.16
CA GLU A 92 20.25 6.80 -5.98
C GLU A 92 20.47 8.25 -5.51
N THR A 93 19.43 8.89 -4.97
CA THR A 93 19.51 10.23 -4.40
C THR A 93 20.29 10.22 -3.09
N PRO A 94 21.26 11.13 -2.87
CA PRO A 94 22.03 11.18 -1.64
C PRO A 94 21.15 11.25 -0.40
N GLU A 95 21.49 10.46 0.62
CA GLU A 95 20.71 10.36 1.86
C GLU A 95 20.65 11.70 2.59
N GLU A 96 21.73 12.48 2.57
CA GLU A 96 21.78 13.81 3.20
C GLU A 96 20.78 14.77 2.57
N GLU A 97 20.58 14.68 1.26
CA GLU A 97 19.61 15.51 0.54
C GLU A 97 18.17 15.13 0.94
N LEU A 98 17.87 13.84 1.03
CA LEU A 98 16.58 13.35 1.44
C LEU A 98 16.29 13.66 2.93
N ALA A 99 17.29 13.51 3.77
CA ALA A 99 17.20 13.85 5.19
C ALA A 99 16.93 15.35 5.42
N ALA A 100 17.60 16.20 4.66
CA ALA A 100 17.37 17.65 4.72
C ALA A 100 15.97 18.04 4.23
N LEU A 101 15.43 17.30 3.24
CA LEU A 101 14.09 17.51 2.70
C LEU A 101 13.00 17.09 3.70
N PHE A 102 13.16 15.94 4.33
CA PHE A 102 12.21 15.36 5.30
C PHE A 102 12.76 15.49 6.72
N CYS A 103 12.97 16.72 7.18
CA CYS A 103 13.54 17.02 8.50
C CYS A 103 12.51 17.15 9.62
N GLU A 104 11.23 17.14 9.31
CA GLU A 104 10.17 17.23 10.30
C GLU A 104 9.95 15.87 10.99
N ASP A 105 9.71 15.88 12.29
CA ASP A 105 9.31 14.68 13.03
C ASP A 105 7.78 14.50 13.06
N ASP A 106 7.14 14.86 11.96
CA ASP A 106 5.69 14.84 11.81
C ASP A 106 5.31 14.27 10.43
N PHE A 107 4.58 13.15 10.45
CA PHE A 107 4.13 12.47 9.24
C PHE A 107 3.35 13.38 8.30
N LYS A 108 2.46 14.22 8.83
CA LYS A 108 1.61 15.08 7.99
C LYS A 108 2.41 16.17 7.30
N LYS A 109 3.37 16.75 7.99
CA LYS A 109 4.25 17.78 7.42
C LYS A 109 5.15 17.17 6.35
N ASP A 110 5.83 16.07 6.64
CA ASP A 110 6.66 15.36 5.67
C ASP A 110 5.84 14.88 4.46
N TYR A 111 4.59 14.44 4.67
CA TYR A 111 3.71 14.06 3.57
C TYR A 111 3.32 15.23 2.67
N LEU A 112 3.10 16.42 3.23
CA LEU A 112 2.86 17.62 2.43
C LEU A 112 4.09 18.00 1.60
N ILE A 113 5.28 17.88 2.18
CA ILE A 113 6.56 18.07 1.46
C ILE A 113 6.66 17.05 0.32
N LEU A 114 6.50 15.76 0.61
CA LEU A 114 6.55 14.70 -0.39
C LEU A 114 5.60 14.99 -1.57
N ASN A 115 4.36 15.31 -1.28
CA ASN A 115 3.34 15.57 -2.30
C ASN A 115 3.69 16.80 -3.16
N ARG A 116 4.20 17.88 -2.54
CA ARG A 116 4.66 19.07 -3.24
C ARG A 116 5.82 18.77 -4.19
N GLU A 117 6.85 18.08 -3.71
CA GLU A 117 8.04 17.76 -4.48
C GLU A 117 7.74 16.81 -5.64
N ILE A 118 6.93 15.77 -5.42
CA ILE A 118 6.49 14.84 -6.48
C ILE A 118 5.71 15.59 -7.57
N ARG A 119 4.81 16.50 -7.17
CA ARG A 119 4.06 17.32 -8.13
C ARG A 119 4.95 18.31 -8.90
N ALA A 120 5.96 18.86 -8.27
CA ALA A 120 6.93 19.73 -8.93
C ALA A 120 7.71 18.99 -10.04
N LEU A 121 7.87 17.67 -9.91
CA LEU A 121 8.44 16.81 -10.96
C LEU A 121 7.43 16.44 -12.06
N GLY A 122 6.18 16.89 -11.99
CA GLY A 122 5.12 16.56 -12.94
C GLY A 122 4.46 15.19 -12.72
N TYR A 123 4.66 14.58 -11.55
CA TYR A 123 4.12 13.27 -11.20
C TYR A 123 3.14 13.34 -10.02
N ASN A 124 2.52 12.22 -9.71
CA ASN A 124 1.74 12.04 -8.51
C ASN A 124 2.29 10.84 -7.73
N ILE A 125 2.11 10.83 -6.41
CA ILE A 125 2.34 9.65 -5.61
C ILE A 125 1.41 8.54 -6.14
N PRO A 126 1.92 7.32 -6.41
CA PRO A 126 1.07 6.24 -6.92
C PRO A 126 -0.14 6.00 -6.02
N PRO A 127 -1.37 5.84 -6.58
CA PRO A 127 -2.59 5.72 -5.78
C PRO A 127 -2.55 4.60 -4.74
N LEU A 128 -1.92 3.47 -5.07
CA LEU A 128 -1.79 2.33 -4.15
C LEU A 128 -0.88 2.67 -2.96
N VAL A 129 0.21 3.40 -3.18
CA VAL A 129 1.10 3.88 -2.10
C VAL A 129 0.32 4.77 -1.14
N ASN A 130 -0.44 5.75 -1.66
CA ASN A 130 -1.31 6.60 -0.86
C ASN A 130 -2.37 5.81 -0.08
N ALA A 131 -2.99 4.81 -0.71
CA ALA A 131 -4.00 3.97 -0.08
C ALA A 131 -3.42 3.25 1.14
N TYR A 132 -2.26 2.61 1.01
CA TYR A 132 -1.60 1.91 2.11
C TYR A 132 -1.18 2.86 3.24
N MET A 133 -0.51 3.98 2.94
CA MET A 133 -0.10 4.97 3.94
C MET A 133 -1.28 5.52 4.75
N SER A 134 -2.45 5.61 4.13
CA SER A 134 -3.66 6.14 4.78
C SER A 134 -4.48 5.08 5.52
N LEU A 135 -4.07 3.82 5.50
CA LEU A 135 -4.85 2.73 6.09
C LEU A 135 -4.51 2.51 7.56
N SER A 136 -3.22 2.48 7.89
CA SER A 136 -2.74 2.26 9.26
C SER A 136 -1.48 3.08 9.54
N PRO A 137 -1.41 3.78 10.69
CA PRO A 137 -0.21 4.51 11.09
C PRO A 137 0.93 3.58 11.55
N THR A 138 0.62 2.31 11.82
CA THR A 138 1.56 1.28 12.30
C THR A 138 1.91 0.27 11.22
N MET A 139 1.61 0.59 9.96
CA MET A 139 2.07 -0.21 8.83
C MET A 139 3.57 -0.47 8.93
N LYS A 140 4.02 -1.71 8.68
CA LYS A 140 5.44 -2.05 8.62
C LYS A 140 5.91 -2.11 7.19
N LEU A 141 7.06 -1.50 6.93
CA LEU A 141 7.75 -1.50 5.63
C LEU A 141 8.95 -2.44 5.68
N PHE A 142 9.05 -3.37 4.73
CA PHE A 142 10.09 -4.42 4.71
C PHE A 142 11.24 -4.16 3.72
N GLY A 143 11.30 -2.98 3.14
CA GLY A 143 12.26 -2.64 2.11
C GLY A 143 11.77 -2.97 0.69
N THR A 144 12.61 -2.66 -0.27
CA THR A 144 12.29 -2.74 -1.70
C THR A 144 13.31 -3.61 -2.42
N ALA A 145 12.84 -4.41 -3.38
CA ALA A 145 13.67 -5.18 -4.28
C ALA A 145 13.14 -5.14 -5.71
N ILE A 146 13.97 -5.48 -6.70
CA ILE A 146 13.56 -5.60 -8.09
C ILE A 146 13.01 -7.00 -8.32
N ASN A 147 11.82 -7.08 -8.93
CA ASN A 147 11.22 -8.34 -9.35
C ASN A 147 11.52 -8.60 -10.84
N TYR A 148 12.64 -9.27 -11.10
CA TYR A 148 13.07 -9.63 -12.45
C TYR A 148 12.11 -10.59 -13.16
N GLY A 149 11.32 -11.35 -12.41
CA GLY A 149 10.31 -12.26 -12.97
C GLY A 149 9.00 -11.56 -13.39
N PHE A 150 8.87 -10.25 -13.10
CA PHE A 150 7.66 -9.49 -13.40
C PHE A 150 7.98 -8.10 -13.95
N GLY A 151 8.74 -8.06 -15.05
CA GLY A 151 9.01 -6.81 -15.81
C GLY A 151 9.90 -5.82 -15.06
N ASP A 152 10.82 -6.31 -14.25
CA ASP A 152 11.81 -5.53 -13.51
C ASP A 152 11.22 -4.43 -12.63
N VAL A 153 9.97 -4.63 -12.17
CA VAL A 153 9.30 -3.70 -11.28
C VAL A 153 9.95 -3.68 -9.90
N GLU A 154 9.86 -2.55 -9.26
CA GLU A 154 10.36 -2.33 -7.90
C GLU A 154 9.23 -2.61 -6.91
N GLU A 155 9.37 -3.68 -6.14
CA GLU A 155 8.36 -4.12 -5.17
C GLU A 155 8.81 -3.82 -3.74
N THR A 156 7.97 -3.12 -3.00
CA THR A 156 8.16 -2.81 -1.59
C THR A 156 7.18 -3.61 -0.75
N GLY A 157 7.68 -4.48 0.12
CA GLY A 157 6.85 -5.29 1.00
C GLY A 157 6.29 -4.48 2.17
N ILE A 158 5.02 -4.74 2.53
CA ILE A 158 4.34 -4.09 3.66
C ILE A 158 3.53 -5.09 4.47
N LEU A 159 3.33 -4.81 5.74
CA LEU A 159 2.41 -5.53 6.63
C LEU A 159 1.50 -4.54 7.35
N ILE A 160 0.22 -4.85 7.41
CA ILE A 160 -0.79 -4.08 8.13
C ILE A 160 -1.45 -5.00 9.16
N ALA A 161 -1.46 -4.57 10.42
CA ALA A 161 -2.26 -5.22 11.45
C ALA A 161 -3.72 -4.76 11.31
N VAL A 162 -4.65 -5.71 11.19
CA VAL A 162 -6.09 -5.42 10.97
C VAL A 162 -6.68 -4.61 12.11
N ASP A 163 -6.26 -4.91 13.35
CA ASP A 163 -6.75 -4.23 14.56
C ASP A 163 -6.22 -2.77 14.69
N GLU A 164 -5.19 -2.43 13.91
CA GLU A 164 -4.55 -1.11 13.92
C GLU A 164 -4.92 -0.25 12.70
N ILE A 165 -5.89 -0.71 11.91
CA ILE A 165 -6.49 0.09 10.84
C ILE A 165 -7.21 1.29 11.46
N LEU A 166 -6.97 2.48 10.86
CA LEU A 166 -7.61 3.73 11.30
C LEU A 166 -9.12 3.58 11.39
N GLU A 167 -9.72 4.09 12.48
CA GLU A 167 -11.17 4.00 12.76
C GLU A 167 -12.03 4.45 11.58
N SER A 168 -11.67 5.56 10.95
CA SER A 168 -12.40 6.07 9.78
C SER A 168 -12.39 5.08 8.59
N LYS A 169 -11.31 4.32 8.44
CA LYS A 169 -11.19 3.30 7.41
C LYS A 169 -11.91 2.01 7.79
N ARG A 170 -11.82 1.64 9.05
CA ARG A 170 -12.53 0.49 9.62
C ARG A 170 -14.05 0.66 9.48
N VAL A 171 -14.59 1.78 9.93
CA VAL A 171 -16.02 2.08 9.81
C VAL A 171 -16.46 2.01 8.34
N ARG A 172 -15.67 2.58 7.42
CA ARG A 172 -15.99 2.60 6.00
C ARG A 172 -15.93 1.21 5.36
N HIS A 173 -14.84 0.46 5.54
CA HIS A 173 -14.53 -0.74 4.76
C HIS A 173 -14.82 -2.05 5.49
N ILE A 174 -15.04 -2.02 6.81
CA ILE A 174 -15.32 -3.21 7.61
C ILE A 174 -16.74 -3.15 8.18
N ASP A 175 -17.06 -2.12 8.95
CA ASP A 175 -18.31 -2.08 9.72
C ASP A 175 -19.54 -1.73 8.87
N SER A 176 -19.38 -0.94 7.79
CA SER A 176 -20.48 -0.51 6.92
C SER A 176 -20.81 -1.49 5.79
N VAL A 177 -19.97 -2.50 5.54
CA VAL A 177 -20.22 -3.47 4.47
C VAL A 177 -21.39 -4.38 4.83
N PRO A 178 -22.46 -4.48 4.03
CA PRO A 178 -23.59 -5.33 4.34
C PRO A 178 -23.24 -6.82 4.12
N TYR A 179 -22.67 -7.45 5.12
CA TYR A 179 -22.24 -8.88 5.09
C TYR A 179 -23.39 -9.87 4.88
N LYS A 180 -24.63 -9.45 5.03
CA LYS A 180 -25.81 -10.32 4.97
C LYS A 180 -26.00 -11.04 3.63
N HIS A 181 -25.26 -10.66 2.60
CA HIS A 181 -25.35 -11.24 1.25
C HIS A 181 -24.06 -11.92 0.76
N LEU A 182 -23.00 -11.96 1.57
CA LEU A 182 -21.74 -12.65 1.25
C LEU A 182 -21.75 -14.12 1.73
N THR A 183 -22.82 -14.86 1.42
CA THR A 183 -22.72 -16.31 1.43
C THR A 183 -21.84 -16.72 0.26
N LEU A 184 -20.62 -17.17 0.54
CA LEU A 184 -19.82 -17.88 -0.46
C LEU A 184 -20.70 -19.02 -1.03
N PRO A 185 -20.81 -19.19 -2.36
CA PRO A 185 -21.49 -20.34 -2.91
C PRO A 185 -20.83 -21.57 -2.31
N THR A 186 -21.55 -22.28 -1.46
CA THR A 186 -21.15 -23.60 -1.02
C THR A 186 -21.14 -24.47 -2.28
N ASN A 187 -19.96 -24.82 -2.75
CA ASN A 187 -19.78 -25.77 -3.82
C ASN A 187 -20.33 -27.13 -3.34
N LYS A 188 -21.66 -27.31 -3.44
CA LYS A 188 -22.30 -28.60 -3.41
C LYS A 188 -22.23 -29.15 -4.81
N ASN A 189 -21.07 -29.67 -5.17
CA ASN A 189 -21.02 -30.73 -6.17
C ASN A 189 -19.80 -31.62 -5.90
N ARG A 190 -20.12 -32.84 -5.70
CA ARG A 190 -19.26 -34.02 -5.57
C ARG A 190 -18.46 -34.25 -6.85
#